data_0fb23ae1a5418a7c3c4abe8717285031
#
_entry.id   0fb23ae1a5418a7c3c4abe8717285031
#
_cell.length_a   1.000
_cell.length_b   1.000
_cell.length_c   1.000
_cell.angle_alpha   90.00
_cell.angle_beta   90.00
_cell.angle_gamma   90.00
#
_symmetry.space_group_name_H-M   'P 1'
#
loop_
_entity.id
_entity.type
_entity.pdbx_description
1 polymer ?
#
loop_
_entity_poly.entity_id
_entity_poly.type
_entity_poly.pdbx_seq_one_letter_code
_entity_poly.pdbx_strand_id
1 'polypeptide(L)'
;PQCVPEYGDWYGRRMYIQGHEVYNHHVATYGHPSVYGFMDIINTWKADKWDPERLMGLYKKAGAKYFVSMASHHDNFDNFNSKYHAWNSTKVGPKRDIVGEWAKVAREQGLRFGVSNHAAHAWIWWQTAYGYDAEGVMHGVRYDAATRHKEDGKGKWWEYLDPQELYTGPAEGFAAPDGIKTIKDMNSFN
;
A
#
# COMPACT_ATOMS: atom_id res chain seq x y z
N PRO A 1 8.31 -3.46 -4.95
CA PRO A 1 7.15 -4.03 -5.67
C PRO A 1 7.09 -3.63 -7.14
N GLN A 2 7.50 -2.41 -7.49
CA GLN A 2 7.44 -1.91 -8.88
C GLN A 2 8.31 -2.66 -9.87
N CYS A 3 9.23 -3.46 -9.41
CA CYS A 3 10.14 -4.22 -10.26
C CYS A 3 9.56 -5.57 -10.69
N VAL A 4 8.48 -6.02 -10.07
CA VAL A 4 7.89 -7.33 -10.28
C VAL A 4 6.46 -7.35 -9.76
N PRO A 5 5.59 -7.94 -10.48
CA PRO A 5 5.55 -8.17 -11.92
C PRO A 5 5.15 -6.91 -12.67
N GLU A 6 4.75 -6.99 -13.91
CA GLU A 6 4.07 -5.91 -14.61
C GLU A 6 2.93 -5.35 -13.74
N TYR A 7 2.67 -4.03 -13.78
CA TYR A 7 1.68 -3.33 -12.93
C TYR A 7 2.00 -3.30 -11.41
N GLY A 8 3.26 -3.36 -11.04
CA GLY A 8 3.68 -3.32 -9.64
C GLY A 8 3.25 -2.06 -8.86
N ASP A 9 2.96 -0.96 -9.55
CA ASP A 9 2.40 0.27 -8.98
C ASP A 9 0.99 0.09 -8.38
N TRP A 10 0.24 -0.93 -8.85
CA TRP A 10 -1.07 -1.32 -8.33
C TRP A 10 -1.03 -2.61 -7.50
N TYR A 11 0.13 -2.95 -7.01
CA TYR A 11 0.36 -4.20 -6.30
C TYR A 11 -0.64 -4.43 -5.17
N GLY A 12 -0.84 -3.44 -4.29
CA GLY A 12 -1.72 -3.54 -3.13
C GLY A 12 -3.17 -3.92 -3.45
N ARG A 13 -3.67 -3.49 -4.62
CA ARG A 13 -5.00 -3.86 -5.09
C ARG A 13 -5.02 -5.23 -5.77
N ARG A 14 -4.05 -5.46 -6.66
CA ARG A 14 -4.05 -6.60 -7.57
C ARG A 14 -3.60 -7.91 -6.93
N MET A 15 -2.88 -7.84 -5.83
CA MET A 15 -2.52 -9.03 -5.05
C MET A 15 -3.72 -9.77 -4.44
N TYR A 16 -4.89 -9.14 -4.42
CA TYR A 16 -6.16 -9.69 -3.93
C TYR A 16 -7.12 -10.12 -5.05
N ILE A 17 -6.64 -10.20 -6.29
CA ILE A 17 -7.47 -10.60 -7.43
C ILE A 17 -6.95 -11.92 -7.96
N GLN A 18 -7.61 -13.01 -7.57
CA GLN A 18 -7.25 -14.36 -7.98
C GLN A 18 -7.12 -14.47 -9.52
N GLY A 19 -6.03 -15.08 -9.99
CA GLY A 19 -5.72 -15.23 -11.41
C GLY A 19 -4.98 -14.06 -12.04
N HIS A 20 -4.90 -12.90 -11.38
CA HIS A 20 -4.04 -11.80 -11.82
C HIS A 20 -2.57 -12.17 -11.62
N GLU A 21 -1.66 -11.73 -12.49
CA GLU A 21 -0.23 -12.04 -12.38
C GLU A 21 0.40 -11.56 -11.07
N VAL A 22 -0.05 -10.40 -10.54
CA VAL A 22 0.38 -9.89 -9.24
C VAL A 22 -0.05 -10.82 -8.10
N TYR A 23 -1.28 -11.36 -8.14
CA TYR A 23 -1.75 -12.36 -7.18
C TYR A 23 -0.90 -13.63 -7.27
N ASN A 24 -0.68 -14.14 -8.48
CA ASN A 24 0.11 -15.36 -8.69
C ASN A 24 1.55 -15.19 -8.18
N HIS A 25 2.16 -14.03 -8.48
CA HIS A 25 3.48 -13.68 -7.96
C HIS A 25 3.48 -13.59 -6.43
N HIS A 26 2.45 -12.94 -5.85
CA HIS A 26 2.33 -12.79 -4.41
C HIS A 26 2.23 -14.14 -3.70
N VAL A 27 1.32 -15.00 -4.15
CA VAL A 27 1.14 -16.35 -3.59
C VAL A 27 2.41 -17.17 -3.69
N ALA A 28 3.10 -17.13 -4.84
CA ALA A 28 4.34 -17.88 -5.04
C ALA A 28 5.51 -17.36 -4.17
N THR A 29 5.52 -16.06 -3.82
CA THR A 29 6.64 -15.43 -3.12
C THR A 29 6.42 -15.33 -1.61
N TYR A 30 5.20 -15.01 -1.19
CA TYR A 30 4.87 -14.67 0.20
C TYR A 30 3.80 -15.57 0.81
N GLY A 31 3.08 -16.33 -0.01
CA GLY A 31 1.93 -17.11 0.41
C GLY A 31 0.60 -16.42 0.17
N HIS A 32 -0.48 -17.08 0.58
CA HIS A 32 -1.83 -16.60 0.34
C HIS A 32 -2.14 -15.28 1.08
N PRO A 33 -2.89 -14.34 0.48
CA PRO A 33 -3.20 -13.04 1.09
C PRO A 33 -3.99 -13.08 2.40
N SER A 34 -4.58 -14.21 2.76
CA SER A 34 -5.18 -14.40 4.09
C SER A 34 -4.15 -14.50 5.22
N VAL A 35 -2.92 -14.90 4.87
CA VAL A 35 -1.83 -15.13 5.83
C VAL A 35 -0.80 -14.00 5.77
N TYR A 36 -0.46 -13.57 4.55
CA TYR A 36 0.51 -12.53 4.31
C TYR A 36 -0.11 -11.46 3.40
N GLY A 37 -0.69 -10.44 4.02
CA GLY A 37 -1.43 -9.39 3.32
C GLY A 37 -0.58 -8.17 2.96
N PHE A 38 -1.23 -7.13 2.45
CA PHE A 38 -0.54 -5.90 2.06
C PHE A 38 0.09 -5.19 3.26
N MET A 39 -0.53 -5.23 4.43
CA MET A 39 0.06 -4.70 5.65
C MET A 39 1.43 -5.32 5.96
N ASP A 40 1.59 -6.62 5.71
CA ASP A 40 2.86 -7.32 5.89
C ASP A 40 3.88 -6.88 4.84
N ILE A 41 3.45 -6.69 3.58
CA ILE A 41 4.29 -6.15 2.50
C ILE A 41 4.83 -4.77 2.86
N ILE A 42 3.99 -3.85 3.34
CA ILE A 42 4.44 -2.50 3.76
C ILE A 42 5.52 -2.62 4.84
N ASN A 43 5.34 -3.52 5.80
CA ASN A 43 6.29 -3.68 6.90
C ASN A 43 7.66 -4.23 6.44
N THR A 44 7.73 -4.87 5.28
CA THR A 44 9.01 -5.31 4.69
C THR A 44 9.82 -4.19 4.06
N TRP A 45 9.19 -3.07 3.71
CA TRP A 45 9.87 -1.94 3.13
C TRP A 45 10.77 -1.25 4.16
N LYS A 46 12.08 -1.17 3.92
CA LYS A 46 13.04 -0.60 4.88
C LYS A 46 13.65 0.72 4.41
N ALA A 47 13.59 1.02 3.12
CA ALA A 47 14.23 2.20 2.52
C ALA A 47 15.73 2.34 2.86
N ASP A 48 16.41 1.22 3.12
CA ASP A 48 17.81 1.15 3.54
C ASP A 48 18.81 1.61 2.47
N LYS A 49 18.41 1.51 1.20
CA LYS A 49 19.20 1.98 0.06
C LYS A 49 18.74 3.33 -0.48
N TRP A 50 17.78 3.96 0.17
CA TRP A 50 17.26 5.26 -0.26
C TRP A 50 18.13 6.39 0.28
N ASP A 51 18.74 7.13 -0.64
CA ASP A 51 19.61 8.28 -0.42
C ASP A 51 18.97 9.51 -1.08
N PRO A 52 18.19 10.30 -0.32
CA PRO A 52 17.50 11.45 -0.86
C PRO A 52 18.45 12.58 -1.28
N GLU A 53 19.59 12.76 -0.60
CA GLU A 53 20.57 13.80 -0.92
C GLU A 53 21.18 13.54 -2.31
N ARG A 54 21.66 12.31 -2.53
CA ARG A 54 22.23 11.90 -3.81
C ARG A 54 21.20 11.99 -4.94
N LEU A 55 19.99 11.49 -4.72
CA LEU A 55 18.91 11.51 -5.72
C LEU A 55 18.51 12.93 -6.08
N MET A 56 18.33 13.82 -5.10
CA MET A 56 17.99 15.21 -5.33
C MET A 56 19.10 15.94 -6.10
N GLY A 57 20.36 15.64 -5.79
CA GLY A 57 21.51 16.14 -6.54
C GLY A 57 21.50 15.73 -8.02
N LEU A 58 21.10 14.49 -8.32
CA LEU A 58 20.92 14.02 -9.69
C LEU A 58 19.78 14.75 -10.41
N TYR A 59 18.63 14.93 -9.75
CA TYR A 59 17.51 15.67 -10.33
C TYR A 59 17.87 17.12 -10.62
N LYS A 60 18.59 17.78 -9.69
CA LYS A 60 19.09 19.14 -9.90
C LYS A 60 20.07 19.23 -11.09
N LYS A 61 21.00 18.28 -11.21
CA LYS A 61 21.90 18.20 -12.36
C LYS A 61 21.14 18.00 -13.69
N ALA A 62 20.05 17.26 -13.66
CA ALA A 62 19.14 17.08 -14.81
C ALA A 62 18.28 18.30 -15.11
N GLY A 63 18.38 19.39 -14.32
CA GLY A 63 17.70 20.64 -14.58
C GLY A 63 16.39 20.86 -13.80
N ALA A 64 16.06 19.98 -12.85
CA ALA A 64 14.86 20.14 -12.03
C ALA A 64 14.87 21.45 -11.27
N LYS A 65 13.71 22.11 -11.20
CA LYS A 65 13.49 23.38 -10.50
C LYS A 65 12.59 23.24 -9.27
N TYR A 66 11.87 22.13 -9.20
CA TYR A 66 11.00 21.76 -8.10
C TYR A 66 10.97 20.23 -7.97
N PHE A 67 10.57 19.76 -6.81
CA PHE A 67 10.35 18.35 -6.54
C PHE A 67 9.00 18.19 -5.81
N VAL A 68 8.21 17.20 -6.24
CA VAL A 68 6.92 16.88 -5.62
C VAL A 68 6.99 15.44 -5.10
N SER A 69 6.85 15.29 -3.78
CA SER A 69 6.81 13.98 -3.14
C SER A 69 5.39 13.44 -3.05
N MET A 70 5.23 12.14 -3.23
CA MET A 70 3.98 11.45 -2.92
C MET A 70 3.80 11.37 -1.40
N ALA A 71 2.79 12.05 -0.86
CA ALA A 71 2.45 11.98 0.56
C ALA A 71 1.62 10.74 0.89
N SER A 72 0.56 10.50 0.13
CA SER A 72 -0.33 9.34 0.25
C SER A 72 -0.84 8.93 -1.12
N HIS A 73 -1.14 7.65 -1.30
CA HIS A 73 -1.76 7.12 -2.51
C HIS A 73 -3.05 6.34 -2.16
N HIS A 74 -3.67 5.67 -3.13
CA HIS A 74 -4.86 4.86 -2.93
C HIS A 74 -4.69 3.72 -1.91
N ASP A 75 -3.46 3.28 -1.68
CA ASP A 75 -3.11 2.29 -0.66
C ASP A 75 -3.28 2.77 0.78
N ASN A 76 -3.68 4.03 0.96
CA ASN A 76 -3.97 4.63 2.26
C ASN A 76 -2.82 4.54 3.25
N PHE A 77 -1.58 4.59 2.76
CA PHE A 77 -0.38 4.60 3.57
C PHE A 77 0.32 5.94 3.48
N ASP A 78 0.51 6.61 4.62
CA ASP A 78 1.13 7.92 4.66
C ASP A 78 2.65 7.85 4.66
N ASN A 79 3.30 8.47 3.68
CA ASN A 79 4.76 8.56 3.60
C ASN A 79 5.38 9.66 4.49
N PHE A 80 4.64 10.14 5.48
CA PHE A 80 5.03 11.21 6.40
C PHE A 80 4.57 10.91 7.83
N ASN A 81 5.08 11.69 8.79
CA ASN A 81 4.68 11.56 10.19
C ASN A 81 3.27 12.12 10.43
N SER A 82 2.28 11.33 10.05
CA SER A 82 0.86 11.67 10.22
C SER A 82 0.46 11.65 11.70
N LYS A 83 -0.27 12.69 12.12
CA LYS A 83 -0.85 12.78 13.48
C LYS A 83 -2.17 12.02 13.60
N TYR A 84 -2.86 11.83 12.48
CA TYR A 84 -4.24 11.34 12.46
C TYR A 84 -4.36 9.91 11.92
N HIS A 85 -3.33 9.42 11.22
CA HIS A 85 -3.32 8.11 10.63
C HIS A 85 -2.15 7.29 11.14
N ALA A 86 -2.44 6.15 11.76
CA ALA A 86 -1.42 5.31 12.37
C ALA A 86 -0.57 4.54 11.34
N TRP A 87 -1.14 4.23 10.18
CA TRP A 87 -0.45 3.55 9.09
C TRP A 87 0.41 4.53 8.28
N ASN A 88 1.57 4.83 8.80
CA ASN A 88 2.50 5.76 8.18
C ASN A 88 3.96 5.29 8.28
N SER A 89 4.81 5.85 7.42
CA SER A 89 6.21 5.45 7.23
C SER A 89 7.10 5.65 8.46
N THR A 90 6.68 6.44 9.46
CA THR A 90 7.43 6.57 10.72
C THR A 90 7.11 5.45 11.71
N LYS A 91 5.96 4.79 11.57
CA LYS A 91 5.49 3.72 12.46
C LYS A 91 5.59 2.33 11.84
N VAL A 92 5.47 2.23 10.52
CA VAL A 92 5.48 0.97 9.77
C VAL A 92 6.54 1.04 8.67
N GLY A 93 7.14 -0.08 8.36
CA GLY A 93 8.11 -0.19 7.27
C GLY A 93 9.43 0.51 7.58
N PRO A 94 9.79 1.62 6.91
CA PRO A 94 11.12 2.23 6.98
C PRO A 94 11.42 2.92 8.30
N LYS A 95 10.42 3.23 9.11
CA LYS A 95 10.56 4.00 10.36
C LYS A 95 11.18 5.39 10.14
N ARG A 96 10.84 6.00 9.01
CA ARG A 96 11.39 7.29 8.56
C ARG A 96 10.26 8.19 8.05
N ASP A 97 10.41 9.50 8.22
CA ASP A 97 9.54 10.51 7.58
C ASP A 97 10.03 10.79 6.16
N ILE A 98 9.56 9.99 5.21
CA ILE A 98 10.00 10.05 3.81
C ILE A 98 9.74 11.43 3.19
N VAL A 99 8.55 11.98 3.41
CA VAL A 99 8.19 13.31 2.89
C VAL A 99 9.00 14.42 3.57
N GLY A 100 9.16 14.32 4.89
CA GLY A 100 9.95 15.29 5.66
C GLY A 100 11.41 15.33 5.22
N GLU A 101 12.02 14.16 5.00
CA GLU A 101 13.39 14.06 4.48
C GLU A 101 13.51 14.63 3.07
N TRP A 102 12.59 14.32 2.15
CA TRP A 102 12.56 14.94 0.83
C TRP A 102 12.42 16.46 0.90
N ALA A 103 11.53 16.96 1.78
CA ALA A 103 11.31 18.38 1.96
C ALA A 103 12.58 19.11 2.44
N LYS A 104 13.27 18.50 3.40
CA LYS A 104 14.54 19.02 3.92
C LYS A 104 15.56 19.14 2.80
N VAL A 105 15.86 18.03 2.13
CA VAL A 105 16.91 17.97 1.11
C VAL A 105 16.59 18.85 -0.10
N ALA A 106 15.33 18.92 -0.53
CA ALA A 106 14.93 19.80 -1.63
C ALA A 106 15.24 21.29 -1.31
N ARG A 107 14.89 21.73 -0.08
CA ARG A 107 15.16 23.09 0.36
C ARG A 107 16.65 23.38 0.48
N GLU A 108 17.41 22.47 1.07
CA GLU A 108 18.88 22.60 1.20
C GLU A 108 19.58 22.71 -0.16
N GLN A 109 19.04 22.05 -1.18
CA GLN A 109 19.56 22.11 -2.55
C GLN A 109 18.93 23.23 -3.40
N GLY A 110 18.06 24.06 -2.82
CA GLY A 110 17.46 25.21 -3.47
C GLY A 110 16.34 24.89 -4.46
N LEU A 111 15.69 23.71 -4.35
CA LEU A 111 14.53 23.36 -5.13
C LEU A 111 13.24 23.75 -4.41
N ARG A 112 12.22 24.11 -5.16
CA ARG A 112 10.86 24.25 -4.63
C ARG A 112 10.33 22.87 -4.27
N PHE A 113 9.63 22.75 -3.14
CA PHE A 113 9.06 21.50 -2.67
C PHE A 113 7.54 21.54 -2.66
N GLY A 114 6.92 20.46 -3.11
CA GLY A 114 5.50 20.23 -3.03
C GLY A 114 5.20 18.80 -2.61
N VAL A 115 3.92 18.52 -2.33
CA VAL A 115 3.43 17.18 -2.05
C VAL A 115 2.23 16.86 -2.94
N SER A 116 2.08 15.60 -3.32
CA SER A 116 0.89 15.08 -3.94
C SER A 116 0.16 14.15 -2.99
N ASN A 117 -1.16 14.26 -2.96
CA ASN A 117 -2.03 13.34 -2.26
C ASN A 117 -2.98 12.71 -3.29
N HIS A 118 -2.98 11.38 -3.35
CA HIS A 118 -3.76 10.60 -4.29
C HIS A 118 -4.62 9.55 -3.57
N ALA A 119 -5.14 9.89 -2.39
CA ALA A 119 -5.92 8.98 -1.54
C ALA A 119 -7.44 8.99 -1.85
N ALA A 120 -7.91 9.80 -2.81
CA ALA A 120 -9.34 10.01 -3.06
C ALA A 120 -10.15 8.73 -3.35
N HIS A 121 -9.52 7.68 -3.83
CA HIS A 121 -10.13 6.39 -4.13
C HIS A 121 -9.70 5.26 -3.22
N ALA A 122 -9.10 5.53 -2.07
CA ALA A 122 -8.59 4.51 -1.14
C ALA A 122 -9.67 3.49 -0.76
N TRP A 123 -10.89 3.95 -0.53
CA TRP A 123 -11.99 3.09 -0.17
C TRP A 123 -12.33 2.05 -1.26
N ILE A 124 -12.54 2.46 -2.51
CA ILE A 124 -12.84 1.53 -3.61
C ILE A 124 -11.61 0.69 -3.98
N TRP A 125 -10.42 1.23 -3.78
CA TRP A 125 -9.17 0.52 -3.99
C TRP A 125 -9.11 -0.76 -3.17
N TRP A 126 -9.49 -0.70 -1.89
CA TRP A 126 -9.37 -1.79 -0.96
C TRP A 126 -10.49 -2.82 -1.01
N GLN A 127 -11.55 -2.62 -1.80
CA GLN A 127 -12.65 -3.60 -1.84
C GLN A 127 -12.21 -5.00 -2.32
N THR A 128 -11.15 -5.10 -3.13
CA THR A 128 -10.57 -6.40 -3.50
C THR A 128 -10.00 -7.15 -2.31
N ALA A 129 -9.44 -6.46 -1.32
CA ALA A 129 -8.87 -7.05 -0.11
C ALA A 129 -9.92 -7.65 0.85
N TYR A 130 -11.18 -7.29 0.67
CA TYR A 130 -12.32 -7.88 1.40
C TYR A 130 -12.90 -9.13 0.69
N GLY A 131 -12.31 -9.56 -0.41
CA GLY A 131 -12.71 -10.73 -1.18
C GLY A 131 -12.22 -12.06 -0.60
N TYR A 132 -12.22 -13.05 -1.46
CA TYR A 132 -11.76 -14.42 -1.20
C TYR A 132 -11.41 -15.11 -2.52
N ASP A 133 -10.73 -16.26 -2.46
CA ASP A 133 -10.50 -17.07 -3.65
C ASP A 133 -11.80 -17.74 -4.12
N ALA A 134 -12.15 -17.52 -5.38
CA ALA A 134 -13.33 -18.09 -6.00
C ALA A 134 -13.13 -19.55 -6.43
N GLU A 135 -11.89 -20.00 -6.55
CA GLU A 135 -11.54 -21.33 -7.10
C GLU A 135 -10.31 -21.92 -6.38
N GLY A 136 -10.03 -23.18 -6.64
CA GLY A 136 -8.81 -23.86 -6.21
C GLY A 136 -8.80 -24.28 -4.75
N VAL A 137 -7.61 -24.60 -4.24
CA VAL A 137 -7.40 -25.17 -2.90
C VAL A 137 -7.83 -24.21 -1.79
N MET A 138 -7.74 -22.90 -2.04
CA MET A 138 -8.10 -21.85 -1.09
C MET A 138 -9.52 -21.29 -1.32
N HIS A 139 -10.36 -21.99 -2.09
CA HIS A 139 -11.73 -21.56 -2.37
C HIS A 139 -12.49 -21.15 -1.10
N GLY A 140 -13.08 -19.96 -1.12
CA GLY A 140 -13.84 -19.39 -0.02
C GLY A 140 -13.01 -18.81 1.14
N VAL A 141 -11.69 -18.94 1.12
CA VAL A 141 -10.82 -18.38 2.15
C VAL A 141 -10.73 -16.87 1.98
N ARG A 142 -11.22 -16.14 2.97
CA ARG A 142 -11.18 -14.68 3.02
C ARG A 142 -9.75 -14.14 3.13
N TYR A 143 -9.51 -13.01 2.49
CA TYR A 143 -8.24 -12.29 2.61
C TYR A 143 -8.13 -11.53 3.93
N ASP A 144 -6.95 -11.05 4.24
CA ASP A 144 -6.59 -10.48 5.53
C ASP A 144 -7.39 -9.23 5.92
N ALA A 145 -7.77 -8.37 4.98
CA ALA A 145 -8.62 -7.20 5.27
C ALA A 145 -10.00 -7.58 5.83
N ALA A 146 -10.54 -8.73 5.41
CA ALA A 146 -11.82 -9.22 5.89
C ALA A 146 -11.75 -9.98 7.24
N THR A 147 -10.55 -10.35 7.68
CA THR A 147 -10.36 -11.28 8.80
C THR A 147 -9.48 -10.74 9.92
N ARG A 148 -8.70 -9.69 9.67
CA ARG A 148 -7.82 -9.10 10.70
C ARG A 148 -8.44 -7.84 11.29
N HIS A 149 -8.55 -7.85 12.61
CA HIS A 149 -9.04 -6.74 13.41
C HIS A 149 -8.00 -6.33 14.45
N LYS A 150 -8.17 -5.16 15.04
CA LYS A 150 -7.22 -4.58 15.99
C LYS A 150 -6.84 -5.56 17.12
N GLU A 151 -7.81 -6.30 17.60
CA GLU A 151 -7.66 -7.25 18.71
C GLU A 151 -6.72 -8.42 18.36
N ASP A 152 -6.65 -8.79 17.08
CA ASP A 152 -5.80 -9.87 16.58
C ASP A 152 -4.32 -9.48 16.58
N GLY A 153 -4.01 -8.21 16.77
CA GLY A 153 -2.66 -7.66 16.79
C GLY A 153 -1.88 -7.95 18.07
N LYS A 154 -2.54 -8.41 19.13
CA LYS A 154 -1.88 -8.64 20.42
C LYS A 154 -0.68 -9.57 20.29
N GLY A 155 0.49 -9.09 20.73
CA GLY A 155 1.76 -9.82 20.63
C GLY A 155 2.36 -9.89 19.23
N LYS A 156 1.79 -9.19 18.24
CA LYS A 156 2.31 -9.13 16.86
C LYS A 156 2.97 -7.79 16.59
N TRP A 157 3.68 -7.68 15.46
CA TRP A 157 4.37 -6.45 15.07
C TRP A 157 3.43 -5.25 14.88
N TRP A 158 2.13 -5.48 14.69
CA TRP A 158 1.08 -4.48 14.48
C TRP A 158 0.12 -4.34 15.67
N GLU A 159 0.52 -4.71 16.90
CA GLU A 159 -0.32 -4.74 18.10
C GLU A 159 -1.09 -3.44 18.37
N TYR A 160 -0.53 -2.29 18.00
CA TYR A 160 -1.18 -0.99 18.24
C TYR A 160 -1.80 -0.38 16.99
N LEU A 161 -1.89 -1.14 15.92
CA LEU A 161 -2.45 -0.70 14.64
C LEU A 161 -3.78 -1.40 14.40
N ASP A 162 -4.73 -0.66 13.83
CA ASP A 162 -5.98 -1.25 13.36
C ASP A 162 -5.89 -1.50 11.85
N PRO A 163 -5.93 -2.76 11.38
CA PRO A 163 -5.93 -3.05 9.94
C PRO A 163 -7.10 -2.39 9.20
N GLN A 164 -8.24 -2.18 9.88
CA GLN A 164 -9.41 -1.54 9.26
C GLN A 164 -9.18 -0.05 8.95
N GLU A 165 -8.27 0.63 9.67
CA GLU A 165 -7.84 1.98 9.31
C GLU A 165 -7.03 1.99 8.01
N LEU A 166 -6.19 0.98 7.74
CA LEU A 166 -5.45 0.85 6.49
C LEU A 166 -6.39 0.52 5.33
N TYR A 167 -7.21 -0.50 5.51
CA TYR A 167 -8.08 -1.05 4.46
C TYR A 167 -9.40 -0.29 4.32
N THR A 168 -9.61 0.78 5.08
CA THR A 168 -10.79 1.68 5.02
C THR A 168 -12.15 1.07 5.35
N GLY A 169 -12.17 -0.16 5.82
CA GLY A 169 -13.40 -0.90 6.12
C GLY A 169 -14.15 -1.39 4.87
N PRO A 170 -14.99 -2.41 5.04
CA PRO A 170 -15.85 -2.89 3.97
C PRO A 170 -16.94 -1.87 3.67
N ALA A 171 -17.31 -1.76 2.40
CA ALA A 171 -18.43 -0.92 1.98
C ALA A 171 -19.76 -1.62 2.29
N GLU A 172 -20.63 -1.00 3.05
CA GLU A 172 -21.99 -1.47 3.18
C GLU A 172 -22.65 -1.56 1.78
N GLY A 173 -23.12 -2.73 1.42
CA GLY A 173 -23.78 -3.01 0.15
C GLY A 173 -22.82 -3.20 -1.06
N PHE A 174 -21.53 -2.94 -0.92
CA PHE A 174 -20.55 -3.07 -2.01
C PHE A 174 -19.58 -4.23 -1.81
N ALA A 175 -19.20 -4.45 -0.59
CA ALA A 175 -18.36 -5.56 -0.18
C ALA A 175 -19.18 -6.69 0.40
N ALA A 176 -20.36 -6.89 -0.14
CA ALA A 176 -20.99 -8.18 0.04
C ALA A 176 -19.92 -9.26 -0.18
N PRO A 177 -20.11 -10.44 0.39
CA PRO A 177 -19.23 -11.59 0.18
C PRO A 177 -18.78 -11.75 -1.27
N ASP A 178 -19.49 -11.10 -2.14
CA ASP A 178 -19.40 -11.15 -3.58
C ASP A 178 -18.64 -9.99 -4.24
N GLY A 179 -17.88 -9.21 -3.50
CA GLY A 179 -17.03 -8.15 -4.04
C GLY A 179 -16.19 -8.57 -5.25
N ILE A 180 -15.39 -7.70 -5.76
CA ILE A 180 -14.58 -7.96 -6.96
C ILE A 180 -13.77 -9.25 -6.77
N LYS A 181 -14.23 -10.34 -7.38
CA LYS A 181 -13.69 -11.69 -7.26
C LYS A 181 -12.72 -12.03 -8.38
N THR A 182 -12.88 -11.38 -9.53
CA THR A 182 -12.17 -11.73 -10.76
C THR A 182 -11.67 -10.49 -11.48
N ILE A 183 -10.72 -10.68 -12.39
CA ILE A 183 -10.26 -9.61 -13.30
C ILE A 183 -11.44 -9.02 -14.10
N LYS A 184 -12.42 -9.85 -14.46
CA LYS A 184 -13.60 -9.42 -15.17
C LYS A 184 -14.46 -8.46 -14.33
N ASP A 185 -14.64 -8.77 -13.05
CA ASP A 185 -15.40 -7.91 -12.13
C ASP A 185 -14.67 -6.57 -11.93
N MET A 186 -13.34 -6.60 -11.82
CA MET A 186 -12.53 -5.39 -11.71
C MET A 186 -12.69 -4.48 -12.94
N ASN A 187 -12.73 -5.03 -14.14
CA ASN A 187 -12.87 -4.26 -15.37
C ASN A 187 -14.26 -3.63 -15.55
N SER A 188 -15.26 -4.12 -14.84
CA SER A 188 -16.61 -3.51 -14.84
C SER A 188 -16.71 -2.25 -13.96
N PHE A 189 -15.66 -1.93 -13.17
CA PHE A 189 -15.60 -0.77 -12.29
C PHE A 189 -14.68 0.36 -12.79
N ASN A 190 -14.05 0.17 -13.94
CA ASN A 190 -13.34 1.21 -14.68
C ASN A 190 -14.20 1.71 -15.81
#